data_4027ceb50709189b3a6db676b16140dc
#
_entry.id   4027ceb50709189b3a6db676b16140dc
#
_cell.length_a   1.000
_cell.length_b   1.000
_cell.length_c   1.000
_cell.angle_alpha   90.00
_cell.angle_beta   90.00
_cell.angle_gamma   90.00
#
_symmetry.space_group_name_H-M   'P 1'
#
loop_
_entity.id
_entity.type
_entity.pdbx_description
1 polymer ?
#
loop_
_entity_poly.entity_id
_entity_poly.type
_entity_poly.pdbx_seq_one_letter_code
_entity_poly.pdbx_strand_id
1 'polypeptide(L)'
;MREGSPSTRGFYAMSSTNDDLALAKEALFKDDLTLVLAKNARLLFKSKSHGVTDIIAMIDELGEFTRGASLADSVVGRAAALLCAYSDMASVYGSRMSEGAVSILKARGIHHEFGELVPRILNRKMDDICPFDKAVSGVEDPVAALERLRSVRP
;
A
#
# COMPACT_ATOMS: atom_id res chain seq x y z
N MET A 1 30.50 14.38 -11.47
CA MET A 1 30.06 14.20 -10.70
C MET A 1 30.10 14.27 -10.28
N ARG A 2 29.51 14.17 -10.68
CA ARG A 2 29.04 14.00 -10.14
C ARG A 2 29.07 13.87 -10.03
N GLU A 3 29.05 13.79 -10.71
CA GLU A 3 28.68 13.46 -10.33
C GLU A 3 28.50 13.23 -10.15
N GLY A 4 28.98 13.08 -11.19
CA GLY A 4 28.32 12.75 -10.66
C GLY A 4 28.39 12.34 -10.90
N SER A 5 28.36 12.46 -11.27
CA SER A 5 28.05 12.02 -10.87
C SER A 5 27.97 11.53 -11.07
N PRO A 6 27.43 11.13 -11.56
CA PRO A 6 27.04 10.61 -11.20
C PRO A 6 26.92 10.32 -11.24
N SER A 7 26.75 10.31 -11.83
CA SER A 7 26.33 10.02 -11.24
C SER A 7 26.12 9.91 -11.32
N THR A 8 25.96 9.82 -11.92
CA THR A 8 25.54 9.69 -11.41
C THR A 8 25.43 9.40 -11.74
N ARG A 9 25.27 9.21 -12.36
CA ARG A 9 24.98 8.84 -12.09
C ARG A 9 24.48 8.24 -12.10
N GLY A 10 24.53 8.18 -12.51
CA GLY A 10 23.86 7.75 -12.16
C GLY A 10 23.65 7.32 -11.94
N PHE A 11 23.58 7.48 -12.10
CA PHE A 11 23.12 7.39 -11.47
C PHE A 11 22.47 7.20 -11.45
N TYR A 12 21.91 6.71 -12.22
CA TYR A 12 21.18 6.94 -12.06
C TYR A 12 20.54 6.79 -11.28
N ALA A 13 20.14 7.20 -11.75
CA ALA A 13 19.79 7.23 -10.34
C ALA A 13 18.37 6.78 -10.09
N MET A 14 18.23 5.85 -9.15
CA MET A 14 16.91 5.38 -8.74
C MET A 14 16.32 6.39 -7.77
N SER A 15 15.01 6.63 -7.88
CA SER A 15 14.30 7.44 -6.90
C SER A 15 14.37 6.80 -5.54
N SER A 16 14.46 7.62 -4.50
CA SER A 16 14.31 7.13 -3.13
C SER A 16 12.88 6.67 -2.90
N THR A 17 12.66 5.85 -1.87
CA THR A 17 11.32 5.40 -1.51
C THR A 17 10.43 6.57 -1.10
N ASN A 18 11.03 7.63 -0.50
CA ASN A 18 10.27 8.83 -0.15
C ASN A 18 9.78 9.56 -1.40
N ASP A 19 10.62 9.62 -2.44
CA ASP A 19 10.24 10.25 -3.71
C ASP A 19 9.13 9.47 -4.39
N ASP A 20 9.21 8.13 -4.36
CA ASP A 20 8.18 7.29 -4.95
C ASP A 20 6.86 7.42 -4.20
N LEU A 21 6.91 7.53 -2.87
CA LEU A 21 5.70 7.73 -2.09
C LEU A 21 5.07 9.09 -2.41
N ALA A 22 5.89 10.13 -2.54
CA ALA A 22 5.40 11.46 -2.92
C ALA A 22 4.75 11.41 -4.30
N LEU A 23 5.35 10.69 -5.24
CA LEU A 23 4.80 10.54 -6.59
C LEU A 23 3.45 9.82 -6.55
N ALA A 24 3.35 8.74 -5.76
CA ALA A 24 2.12 7.99 -5.62
C ALA A 24 1.02 8.84 -4.98
N LYS A 25 1.35 9.60 -3.94
CA LYS A 25 0.41 10.49 -3.27
C LYS A 25 -0.11 11.56 -4.23
N GLU A 26 0.80 12.16 -4.99
CA GLU A 26 0.43 13.20 -5.94
C GLU A 26 -0.56 12.66 -6.97
N ALA A 27 -0.29 11.48 -7.53
CA ALA A 27 -1.19 10.87 -8.50
C ALA A 27 -2.54 10.53 -7.87
N LEU A 28 -2.52 10.05 -6.63
CA LEU A 28 -3.75 9.70 -5.93
C LEU A 28 -4.70 10.88 -5.84
N PHE A 29 -4.18 12.04 -5.44
CA PHE A 29 -5.00 13.24 -5.26
C PHE A 29 -5.33 13.93 -6.57
N LYS A 30 -4.33 14.07 -7.45
CA LYS A 30 -4.49 14.84 -8.69
C LYS A 30 -5.47 14.16 -9.65
N ASP A 31 -5.40 12.84 -9.76
CA ASP A 31 -6.19 12.08 -10.73
C ASP A 31 -7.41 11.43 -10.11
N ASP A 32 -7.73 11.74 -8.85
CA ASP A 32 -8.88 11.22 -8.13
C ASP A 32 -8.89 9.68 -8.13
N LEU A 33 -7.74 9.11 -7.83
CA LEU A 33 -7.56 7.67 -7.79
C LEU A 33 -7.79 7.15 -6.37
N THR A 34 -8.00 5.84 -6.26
CA THR A 34 -8.14 5.17 -4.97
C THR A 34 -6.91 4.34 -4.61
N LEU A 35 -6.10 3.97 -5.60
CA LEU A 35 -4.93 3.14 -5.39
C LEU A 35 -3.87 3.46 -6.42
N VAL A 36 -2.63 3.68 -5.98
CA VAL A 36 -1.49 3.96 -6.85
C VAL A 36 -0.28 3.23 -6.32
N LEU A 37 0.47 2.60 -7.21
CA LEU A 37 1.76 2.00 -6.87
C LEU A 37 2.85 2.67 -7.71
N ALA A 38 3.93 3.11 -7.06
CA ALA A 38 5.05 3.75 -7.71
C ALA A 38 6.34 3.07 -7.33
N LYS A 39 7.28 3.00 -8.27
CA LYS A 39 8.61 2.46 -8.03
C LYS A 39 9.57 3.01 -9.07
N ASN A 40 10.75 3.46 -8.60
CA ASN A 40 11.79 4.01 -9.47
C ASN A 40 11.26 5.12 -10.37
N ALA A 41 10.54 6.06 -9.76
CA ALA A 41 9.99 7.26 -10.42
C ALA A 41 8.93 6.93 -11.49
N ARG A 42 8.31 5.75 -11.42
CA ARG A 42 7.27 5.34 -12.37
C ARG A 42 6.02 4.88 -11.64
N LEU A 43 4.88 5.18 -12.22
CA LEU A 43 3.61 4.64 -11.74
C LEU A 43 3.42 3.26 -12.36
N LEU A 44 3.35 2.22 -11.52
CA LEU A 44 3.21 0.84 -11.99
C LEU A 44 1.76 0.38 -12.03
N PHE A 45 0.90 1.00 -11.23
CA PHE A 45 -0.49 0.56 -11.14
C PHE A 45 -1.35 1.73 -10.67
N LYS A 46 -2.55 1.86 -11.24
CA LYS A 46 -3.52 2.88 -10.85
C LYS A 46 -4.92 2.28 -10.87
N SER A 47 -5.76 2.68 -9.93
CA SER A 47 -7.15 2.21 -9.89
C SER A 47 -8.06 3.27 -9.32
N LYS A 48 -9.32 3.24 -9.73
CA LYS A 48 -10.41 4.01 -9.14
C LYS A 48 -11.41 3.13 -8.43
N SER A 49 -11.20 1.81 -8.46
CA SER A 49 -12.06 0.88 -7.74
C SER A 49 -11.81 0.96 -6.25
N HIS A 50 -12.65 0.30 -5.49
CA HIS A 50 -12.51 0.31 -4.03
C HIS A 50 -12.27 -1.09 -3.53
N GLY A 51 -11.50 -1.17 -2.43
CA GLY A 51 -11.37 -2.38 -1.68
C GLY A 51 -10.07 -3.12 -1.90
N VAL A 52 -9.90 -4.10 -1.04
CA VAL A 52 -8.70 -4.92 -0.94
C VAL A 52 -8.49 -5.78 -2.19
N THR A 53 -9.57 -6.10 -2.91
CA THR A 53 -9.47 -6.91 -4.13
C THR A 53 -8.57 -6.27 -5.18
N ASP A 54 -8.52 -4.93 -5.22
CA ASP A 54 -7.63 -4.23 -6.15
C ASP A 54 -6.16 -4.46 -5.80
N ILE A 55 -5.85 -4.50 -4.51
CA ILE A 55 -4.47 -4.76 -4.08
C ILE A 55 -4.08 -6.20 -4.44
N ILE A 56 -5.00 -7.15 -4.27
CA ILE A 56 -4.74 -8.54 -4.64
C ILE A 56 -4.52 -8.64 -6.15
N ALA A 57 -5.35 -7.97 -6.95
CA ALA A 57 -5.19 -7.96 -8.40
C ALA A 57 -3.85 -7.37 -8.81
N MET A 58 -3.43 -6.30 -8.14
CA MET A 58 -2.14 -5.67 -8.37
C MET A 58 -0.98 -6.63 -8.07
N ILE A 59 -1.07 -7.35 -6.95
CA ILE A 59 -0.06 -8.33 -6.56
C ILE A 59 0.01 -9.44 -7.61
N ASP A 60 -1.14 -9.94 -8.07
CA ASP A 60 -1.19 -11.00 -9.05
C ASP A 60 -0.62 -10.54 -10.40
N GLU A 61 -0.89 -9.30 -10.78
CA GLU A 61 -0.41 -8.77 -12.06
C GLU A 61 1.07 -8.46 -12.04
N LEU A 62 1.57 -7.84 -10.97
CA LEU A 62 2.92 -7.30 -10.92
C LEU A 62 3.94 -8.22 -10.26
N GLY A 63 3.49 -9.14 -9.41
CA GLY A 63 4.40 -10.09 -8.76
C GLY A 63 5.53 -9.40 -8.04
N GLU A 64 6.76 -9.77 -8.38
CA GLU A 64 7.95 -9.25 -7.71
C GLU A 64 8.19 -7.76 -7.91
N PHE A 65 7.54 -7.15 -8.91
CA PHE A 65 7.67 -5.70 -9.12
C PHE A 65 7.07 -4.89 -7.97
N THR A 66 6.25 -5.52 -7.13
CA THR A 66 5.71 -4.83 -5.95
C THR A 66 6.75 -4.69 -4.83
N ARG A 67 7.80 -5.50 -4.84
CA ARG A 67 8.83 -5.47 -3.81
C ARG A 67 9.57 -4.14 -3.85
N GLY A 68 9.65 -3.48 -2.71
CA GLY A 68 10.33 -2.19 -2.61
C GLY A 68 9.55 -1.02 -3.18
N ALA A 69 8.32 -1.25 -3.65
CA ALA A 69 7.48 -0.20 -4.21
C ALA A 69 6.82 0.63 -3.10
N SER A 70 6.26 1.77 -3.49
CA SER A 70 5.52 2.65 -2.60
C SER A 70 4.06 2.69 -3.02
N LEU A 71 3.17 2.51 -2.06
CA LEU A 71 1.74 2.43 -2.30
C LEU A 71 1.03 3.62 -1.67
N ALA A 72 0.11 4.24 -2.41
CA ALA A 72 -0.80 5.23 -1.87
C ALA A 72 -2.23 4.72 -2.09
N ASP A 73 -3.02 4.71 -1.03
CA ASP A 73 -4.39 4.20 -1.06
C ASP A 73 -5.28 5.17 -0.30
N SER A 74 -6.52 5.28 -0.72
CA SER A 74 -7.48 6.13 -0.01
C SER A 74 -7.78 5.58 1.39
N VAL A 75 -7.78 4.25 1.54
CA VAL A 75 -8.12 3.60 2.83
C VAL A 75 -7.21 2.41 3.05
N VAL A 76 -6.45 2.44 4.16
CA VAL A 76 -5.53 1.35 4.51
C VAL A 76 -5.93 0.79 5.87
N GLY A 77 -6.54 -0.38 5.85
CA GLY A 77 -6.85 -1.13 7.04
C GLY A 77 -5.86 -2.26 7.25
N ARG A 78 -6.19 -3.13 8.22
CA ARG A 78 -5.34 -4.26 8.57
C ARG A 78 -5.06 -5.17 7.37
N ALA A 79 -6.10 -5.46 6.57
CA ALA A 79 -5.94 -6.32 5.40
C ALA A 79 -4.97 -5.74 4.39
N ALA A 80 -5.13 -4.46 4.05
CA ALA A 80 -4.23 -3.79 3.11
C ALA A 80 -2.80 -3.78 3.63
N ALA A 81 -2.62 -3.51 4.93
CA ALA A 81 -1.29 -3.50 5.54
C ALA A 81 -0.61 -4.88 5.45
N LEU A 82 -1.36 -5.95 5.69
CA LEU A 82 -0.82 -7.30 5.58
C LEU A 82 -0.42 -7.64 4.14
N LEU A 83 -1.18 -7.16 3.16
CA LEU A 83 -0.82 -7.36 1.75
C LEU A 83 0.43 -6.57 1.38
N CYS A 84 0.60 -5.37 1.92
CA CYS A 84 1.83 -4.60 1.72
C CYS A 84 3.02 -5.32 2.35
N ALA A 85 2.84 -5.93 3.50
CA ALA A 85 3.88 -6.73 4.14
C ALA A 85 4.20 -7.98 3.31
N TYR A 86 3.18 -8.63 2.76
CA TYR A 86 3.37 -9.78 1.87
C TYR A 86 4.28 -9.42 0.69
N SER A 87 4.09 -8.23 0.15
CA SER A 87 4.82 -7.76 -1.03
C SER A 87 6.16 -7.11 -0.72
N ASP A 88 6.53 -7.00 0.55
CA ASP A 88 7.74 -6.30 0.98
C ASP A 88 7.81 -4.89 0.41
N MET A 89 6.72 -4.14 0.52
CA MET A 89 6.71 -2.76 0.05
C MET A 89 7.57 -1.88 0.95
N ALA A 90 8.14 -0.83 0.36
CA ALA A 90 9.02 0.07 1.08
C ALA A 90 8.26 1.10 1.89
N SER A 91 7.15 1.61 1.36
CA SER A 91 6.40 2.65 2.04
C SER A 91 4.93 2.62 1.62
N VAL A 92 4.07 3.13 2.51
CA VAL A 92 2.62 3.09 2.32
C VAL A 92 2.03 4.42 2.82
N TYR A 93 1.16 5.01 2.01
CA TYR A 93 0.34 6.14 2.43
C TYR A 93 -1.12 5.75 2.40
N GLY A 94 -1.87 6.10 3.45
CA GLY A 94 -3.32 5.95 3.45
C GLY A 94 -3.95 7.30 3.77
N SER A 95 -4.88 7.77 2.93
CA SER A 95 -5.62 8.98 3.28
C SER A 95 -6.32 8.76 4.61
N ARG A 96 -6.87 7.58 4.80
CA ARG A 96 -7.38 7.11 6.09
C ARG A 96 -6.69 5.79 6.40
N MET A 97 -6.13 5.69 7.60
CA MET A 97 -5.38 4.49 8.01
C MET A 97 -5.83 4.07 9.39
N SER A 98 -6.04 2.76 9.60
CA SER A 98 -6.47 2.28 10.90
C SER A 98 -5.28 2.04 11.82
N GLU A 99 -5.56 2.05 13.14
CA GLU A 99 -4.54 1.74 14.13
C GLU A 99 -3.96 0.35 13.93
N GLY A 100 -4.82 -0.60 13.52
CA GLY A 100 -4.35 -1.96 13.22
C GLY A 100 -3.38 -1.99 12.05
N ALA A 101 -3.62 -1.18 11.03
CA ALA A 101 -2.70 -1.06 9.90
C ALA A 101 -1.35 -0.50 10.35
N VAL A 102 -1.38 0.55 11.17
CA VAL A 102 -0.14 1.14 11.71
C VAL A 102 0.68 0.10 12.46
N SER A 103 0.01 -0.70 13.31
CA SER A 103 0.71 -1.75 14.07
C SER A 103 1.42 -2.75 13.17
N ILE A 104 0.75 -3.19 12.10
CA ILE A 104 1.34 -4.14 11.14
C ILE A 104 2.54 -3.51 10.42
N LEU A 105 2.35 -2.31 9.88
CA LEU A 105 3.41 -1.64 9.12
C LEU A 105 4.62 -1.34 9.99
N LYS A 106 4.38 -0.89 11.22
CA LYS A 106 5.44 -0.57 12.16
C LYS A 106 6.24 -1.83 12.53
N ALA A 107 5.53 -2.93 12.82
CA ALA A 107 6.18 -4.19 13.19
C ALA A 107 7.03 -4.74 12.06
N ARG A 108 6.69 -4.43 10.81
CA ARG A 108 7.42 -4.89 9.63
C ARG A 108 8.45 -3.89 9.14
N GLY A 109 8.61 -2.76 9.83
CA GLY A 109 9.60 -1.75 9.43
C GLY A 109 9.24 -1.04 8.13
N ILE A 110 7.98 -1.00 7.77
CA ILE A 110 7.52 -0.32 6.56
C ILE A 110 7.20 1.13 6.90
N HIS A 111 7.85 2.06 6.21
CA HIS A 111 7.57 3.48 6.38
C HIS A 111 6.11 3.75 6.00
N HIS A 112 5.40 4.53 6.82
CA HIS A 112 4.01 4.80 6.55
C HIS A 112 3.63 6.22 6.93
N GLU A 113 2.67 6.77 6.18
CA GLU A 113 2.11 8.10 6.41
C GLU A 113 0.61 8.01 6.25
N PHE A 114 -0.11 8.91 6.89
CA PHE A 114 -1.56 8.94 6.76
C PHE A 114 -2.08 10.36 6.85
N GLY A 115 -3.25 10.56 6.24
CA GLY A 115 -3.97 11.81 6.41
C GLY A 115 -4.75 11.81 7.71
N GLU A 116 -5.50 10.73 7.96
CA GLU A 116 -6.30 10.59 9.16
C GLU A 116 -6.10 9.20 9.75
N LEU A 117 -5.84 9.14 11.05
CA LEU A 117 -5.74 7.87 11.77
C LEU A 117 -7.10 7.56 12.40
N VAL A 118 -7.60 6.34 12.17
CA VAL A 118 -8.90 5.93 12.70
C VAL A 118 -8.75 4.63 13.49
N PRO A 119 -9.64 4.35 14.44
CA PRO A 119 -9.54 3.11 15.22
C PRO A 119 -9.68 1.86 14.36
N ARG A 120 -10.54 1.89 13.35
CA ARG A 120 -10.78 0.76 12.45
C ARG A 120 -11.46 1.24 11.18
N ILE A 121 -11.37 0.41 10.13
CA ILE A 121 -12.05 0.68 8.87
C ILE A 121 -13.43 0.02 8.94
N LEU A 122 -14.45 0.77 8.58
CA LEU A 122 -15.83 0.30 8.60
C LEU A 122 -16.27 -0.14 7.20
N ASN A 123 -17.30 -0.96 7.14
CA ASN A 123 -17.91 -1.36 5.89
C ASN A 123 -18.67 -0.17 5.27
N ARG A 124 -19.22 -0.37 4.08
CA ARG A 124 -19.91 0.73 3.36
C ARG A 124 -21.10 1.27 4.14
N LYS A 125 -21.80 0.43 4.88
CA LYS A 125 -22.96 0.83 5.67
C LYS A 125 -22.57 1.52 6.97
N MET A 126 -21.28 1.49 7.33
CA MET A 126 -20.74 2.10 8.56
C MET A 126 -21.31 1.47 9.83
N ASP A 127 -21.79 0.23 9.75
CA ASP A 127 -22.39 -0.46 10.88
C ASP A 127 -21.56 -1.63 11.40
N ASP A 128 -20.45 -1.97 10.74
CA ASP A 128 -19.57 -3.05 11.17
C ASP A 128 -18.18 -2.82 10.55
N ILE A 129 -17.23 -3.61 11.01
CA ILE A 129 -15.86 -3.59 10.50
C ILE A 129 -15.85 -4.08 9.05
N CYS A 130 -14.95 -3.51 8.23
CA CYS A 130 -14.73 -3.94 6.86
C CYS A 130 -14.58 -5.48 6.80
N PRO A 131 -15.28 -6.16 5.88
CA PRO A 131 -15.23 -7.62 5.81
C PRO A 131 -13.83 -8.18 5.62
N PHE A 132 -12.98 -7.48 4.88
CA PHE A 132 -11.59 -7.92 4.66
C PHE A 132 -10.79 -7.83 5.96
N ASP A 133 -10.92 -6.72 6.69
CA ASP A 133 -10.22 -6.57 7.96
C ASP A 133 -10.73 -7.58 8.98
N LYS A 134 -12.02 -7.87 8.97
CA LYS A 134 -12.61 -8.88 9.85
C LYS A 134 -12.03 -10.24 9.55
N ALA A 135 -11.86 -10.59 8.28
CA ALA A 135 -11.35 -11.89 7.85
C ALA A 135 -9.93 -12.15 8.35
N VAL A 136 -9.14 -11.10 8.55
CA VAL A 136 -7.75 -11.23 9.00
C VAL A 136 -7.57 -10.81 10.46
N SER A 137 -8.66 -10.73 11.22
CA SER A 137 -8.57 -10.44 12.63
C SER A 137 -7.74 -11.52 13.32
N GLY A 138 -6.70 -11.12 14.06
CA GLY A 138 -5.80 -12.06 14.72
C GLY A 138 -4.79 -12.74 13.81
N VAL A 139 -4.86 -12.54 12.50
CA VAL A 139 -3.89 -13.10 11.56
C VAL A 139 -2.72 -12.13 11.44
N GLU A 140 -1.49 -12.64 11.65
CA GLU A 140 -0.29 -11.82 11.55
C GLU A 140 0.65 -12.27 10.44
N ASP A 141 0.52 -13.49 9.96
CA ASP A 141 1.33 -13.99 8.85
C ASP A 141 0.77 -13.47 7.52
N PRO A 142 1.58 -12.72 6.74
CA PRO A 142 1.10 -12.15 5.48
C PRO A 142 0.66 -13.18 4.45
N VAL A 143 1.33 -14.34 4.39
CA VAL A 143 0.95 -15.40 3.45
C VAL A 143 -0.43 -15.97 3.82
N ALA A 144 -0.63 -16.26 5.10
CA ALA A 144 -1.93 -16.75 5.57
C ALA A 144 -3.01 -15.69 5.34
N ALA A 145 -2.67 -14.41 5.53
CA ALA A 145 -3.60 -13.32 5.29
C ALA A 145 -4.06 -13.29 3.83
N LEU A 146 -3.11 -13.37 2.89
CA LEU A 146 -3.46 -13.36 1.47
C LEU A 146 -4.40 -14.51 1.11
N GLU A 147 -4.09 -15.72 1.58
CA GLU A 147 -4.94 -16.88 1.34
C GLU A 147 -6.36 -16.65 1.85
N ARG A 148 -6.47 -16.12 3.07
CA ARG A 148 -7.77 -15.85 3.66
C ARG A 148 -8.55 -14.77 2.92
N LEU A 149 -7.83 -13.71 2.50
CA LEU A 149 -8.45 -12.60 1.80
C LEU A 149 -8.98 -12.99 0.43
N ARG A 150 -8.35 -13.95 -0.23
CA ARG A 150 -8.80 -14.41 -1.55
C ARG A 150 -10.18 -15.04 -1.50
N SER A 151 -10.62 -15.54 -0.34
CA SER A 151 -11.92 -16.19 -0.22
C SER A 151 -13.02 -15.26 0.29
N VAL A 152 -12.70 -14.01 0.61
CA VAL A 152 -13.69 -13.05 1.09
C VAL A 152 -14.55 -12.57 -0.07
N ARG A 153 -15.86 -12.51 0.16
CA ARG A 153 -16.81 -11.91 -0.77
C ARG A 153 -17.32 -10.62 -0.15
N PRO A 154 -17.09 -9.48 -0.82
CA PRO A 154 -17.50 -8.18 -0.30
C PRO A 154 -19.02 -8.00 -0.32
#